data_691fe9eaf83aaee0f400211b3feb5a43
#
_entry.id   691fe9eaf83aaee0f400211b3feb5a43
#
_cell.length_a   1.000
_cell.length_b   1.000
_cell.length_c   1.000
_cell.angle_alpha   90.00
_cell.angle_beta   90.00
_cell.angle_gamma   90.00
#
_symmetry.space_group_name_H-M   'P 1'
#
loop_
_entity.id
_entity.type
_entity.pdbx_description
1 polymer ?
#
loop_
_entity_poly.entity_id
_entity_poly.type
_entity_poly.pdbx_seq_one_letter_code
_entity_poly.pdbx_strand_id
1 'polypeptide(L)'
;MYRIYSALIEIVAAAVFIIPIWCIYNKLCFHSWKRTIIYMVFGFYFTAVLALVGFPNIASLQIDFAVNVIPFLDMVSDFVNACLNILLFVPFGFFLPILWDKFRNIKNIALMGFIVTSLIEISQIFTFRTSDINDIITNTVGTIIGYFIVYRITDNFTKRIFSNSKMSDFYIICVSVVLIMFFLQPFISSLLWEIVL
;
A
#
# COMPACT_ATOMS: atom_id res chain seq x y z
N MET A 1 6.83 11.56 15.72
CA MET A 1 6.67 10.32 16.52
C MET A 1 5.22 9.86 16.59
N TYR A 2 4.24 10.71 16.88
CA TYR A 2 2.81 10.30 16.99
C TYR A 2 2.28 9.52 15.76
N ARG A 3 2.58 9.96 14.54
CA ARG A 3 2.18 9.26 13.29
C ARG A 3 2.66 7.81 13.20
N ILE A 4 3.90 7.55 13.64
CA ILE A 4 4.47 6.20 13.57
C ILE A 4 3.77 5.29 14.59
N TYR A 5 3.49 5.79 15.79
CA TYR A 5 2.73 5.04 16.80
C TYR A 5 1.29 4.74 16.34
N SER A 6 0.61 5.74 15.75
CA SER A 6 -0.72 5.54 15.17
C SER A 6 -0.69 4.47 14.08
N ALA A 7 0.23 4.57 13.12
CA ALA A 7 0.35 3.58 12.07
C ALA A 7 0.66 2.16 12.60
N LEU A 8 1.48 2.03 13.64
CA LEU A 8 1.76 0.74 14.27
C LEU A 8 0.51 0.13 14.90
N ILE A 9 -0.29 0.93 15.63
CA ILE A 9 -1.56 0.47 16.22
C ILE A 9 -2.52 0.03 15.10
N GLU A 10 -2.62 0.80 14.02
CA GLU A 10 -3.47 0.48 12.88
C GLU A 10 -3.04 -0.82 12.18
N ILE A 11 -1.73 -1.03 12.00
CA ILE A 11 -1.19 -2.28 11.43
C ILE A 11 -1.50 -3.47 12.32
N VAL A 12 -1.32 -3.34 13.65
CA VAL A 12 -1.63 -4.40 14.61
C VAL A 12 -3.13 -4.70 14.61
N ALA A 13 -3.98 -3.67 14.59
CA ALA A 13 -5.43 -3.83 14.50
C ALA A 13 -5.84 -4.55 13.21
N ALA A 14 -5.26 -4.17 12.06
CA ALA A 14 -5.53 -4.83 10.79
C ALA A 14 -5.04 -6.28 10.76
N ALA A 15 -3.92 -6.60 11.43
CA ALA A 15 -3.36 -7.95 11.49
C ALA A 15 -4.34 -8.98 12.06
N VAL A 16 -5.17 -8.57 13.03
CA VAL A 16 -6.21 -9.42 13.63
C VAL A 16 -7.17 -9.98 12.57
N PHE A 17 -7.42 -9.23 11.51
CA PHE A 17 -8.30 -9.64 10.41
C PHE A 17 -7.52 -10.22 9.22
N ILE A 18 -6.37 -9.64 8.88
CA ILE A 18 -5.56 -10.07 7.73
C ILE A 18 -5.12 -11.53 7.91
N ILE A 19 -4.60 -11.90 9.06
CA ILE A 19 -4.06 -13.25 9.29
C ILE A 19 -5.11 -14.33 9.06
N PRO A 20 -6.29 -14.32 9.73
CA PRO A 20 -7.29 -15.36 9.52
C PRO A 20 -7.87 -15.36 8.11
N ILE A 21 -8.09 -14.18 7.51
CA ILE A 21 -8.62 -14.06 6.14
C ILE A 21 -7.64 -14.68 5.13
N TRP A 22 -6.32 -14.43 5.26
CA TRP A 22 -5.32 -15.05 4.38
C TRP A 22 -5.19 -16.56 4.60
N CYS A 23 -5.39 -17.05 5.83
CA CYS A 23 -5.48 -18.48 6.08
C CYS A 23 -6.68 -19.13 5.37
N ILE A 24 -7.81 -18.44 5.33
CA ILE A 24 -8.99 -18.87 4.56
C ILE A 24 -8.70 -18.82 3.06
N TYR A 25 -8.10 -17.73 2.55
CA TYR A 25 -7.73 -17.60 1.13
C TYR A 25 -6.70 -18.65 0.69
N ASN A 26 -5.81 -19.08 1.59
CA ASN A 26 -4.92 -20.20 1.28
C ASN A 26 -5.67 -21.48 0.95
N LYS A 27 -6.76 -21.77 1.68
CA LYS A 27 -7.59 -22.96 1.42
C LYS A 27 -8.46 -22.81 0.17
N LEU A 28 -9.01 -21.61 -0.08
CA LEU A 28 -9.99 -21.38 -1.13
C LEU A 28 -9.37 -21.01 -2.49
N CYS A 29 -8.29 -20.20 -2.49
CA CYS A 29 -7.77 -19.55 -3.68
C CYS A 29 -6.30 -19.88 -3.95
N PHE A 30 -5.42 -19.70 -2.95
CA PHE A 30 -3.99 -19.75 -3.20
C PHE A 30 -3.41 -21.16 -3.23
N HIS A 31 -3.96 -22.09 -2.44
CA HIS A 31 -3.57 -23.50 -2.34
C HIS A 31 -2.06 -23.73 -2.15
N SER A 32 -1.35 -22.77 -1.51
CA SER A 32 0.09 -22.81 -1.28
C SER A 32 0.52 -21.90 -0.15
N TRP A 33 0.96 -22.48 0.96
CA TRP A 33 1.44 -21.74 2.11
C TRP A 33 2.63 -20.82 1.80
N LYS A 34 3.53 -21.23 0.90
CA LYS A 34 4.66 -20.39 0.48
C LYS A 34 4.17 -19.10 -0.18
N ARG A 35 3.20 -19.19 -1.10
CA ARG A 35 2.59 -18.01 -1.73
C ARG A 35 1.83 -17.17 -0.72
N THR A 36 1.04 -17.79 0.15
CA THR A 36 0.26 -17.10 1.16
C THR A 36 1.13 -16.26 2.08
N ILE A 37 2.27 -16.79 2.55
CA ILE A 37 3.21 -16.05 3.40
C ILE A 37 3.75 -14.82 2.67
N ILE A 38 4.13 -14.96 1.41
CA ILE A 38 4.66 -13.83 0.63
C ILE A 38 3.56 -12.80 0.34
N TYR A 39 2.35 -13.26 0.04
CA TYR A 39 1.19 -12.39 -0.10
C TYR A 39 0.84 -11.68 1.21
N MET A 40 1.02 -12.33 2.37
CA MET A 40 0.92 -11.68 3.68
C MET A 40 1.94 -10.55 3.84
N VAL A 41 3.20 -10.78 3.47
CA VAL A 41 4.24 -9.73 3.54
C VAL A 41 3.85 -8.54 2.67
N PHE A 42 3.40 -8.78 1.44
CA PHE A 42 2.90 -7.72 0.57
C PHE A 42 1.65 -7.03 1.15
N GLY A 43 0.69 -7.79 1.69
CA GLY A 43 -0.52 -7.27 2.31
C GLY A 43 -0.21 -6.39 3.53
N PHE A 44 0.70 -6.82 4.41
CA PHE A 44 1.15 -6.01 5.55
C PHE A 44 1.90 -4.74 5.12
N TYR A 45 2.75 -4.85 4.11
CA TYR A 45 3.39 -3.68 3.53
C TYR A 45 2.33 -2.69 2.99
N PHE A 46 1.35 -3.18 2.22
CA PHE A 46 0.30 -2.32 1.67
C PHE A 46 -0.58 -1.70 2.78
N THR A 47 -0.88 -2.45 3.85
CA THR A 47 -1.53 -1.94 5.06
C THR A 47 -0.70 -0.82 5.71
N ALA A 48 0.62 -1.00 5.81
CA ALA A 48 1.51 0.02 6.36
C ALA A 48 1.51 1.29 5.51
N VAL A 49 1.50 1.15 4.17
CA VAL A 49 1.35 2.30 3.26
C VAL A 49 0.06 3.05 3.57
N LEU A 50 -1.10 2.36 3.60
CA LEU A 50 -2.40 2.99 3.85
C LEU A 50 -2.45 3.66 5.23
N ALA A 51 -1.89 3.05 6.27
CA ALA A 51 -1.81 3.63 7.61
C ALA A 51 -0.94 4.90 7.63
N LEU A 52 0.23 4.88 7.00
CA LEU A 52 1.16 6.02 6.97
C LEU A 52 0.61 7.19 6.14
N VAL A 53 -0.06 6.91 5.02
CA VAL A 53 -0.69 7.96 4.21
C VAL A 53 -1.99 8.48 4.83
N GLY A 54 -2.50 7.86 5.91
CA GLY A 54 -3.73 8.26 6.58
C GLY A 54 -4.97 7.95 5.75
N PHE A 55 -5.11 6.69 5.35
CA PHE A 55 -6.29 6.22 4.62
C PHE A 55 -7.57 6.40 5.45
N PRO A 56 -8.69 6.89 4.86
CA PRO A 56 -9.93 7.10 5.58
C PRO A 56 -10.51 5.79 6.13
N ASN A 57 -11.23 5.90 7.23
CA ASN A 57 -11.99 4.80 7.80
C ASN A 57 -13.41 5.25 8.18
N ILE A 58 -14.30 4.31 8.36
CA ILE A 58 -15.73 4.58 8.59
C ILE A 58 -16.01 5.41 9.86
N ALA A 59 -15.11 5.37 10.85
CA ALA A 59 -15.28 6.09 12.12
C ALA A 59 -14.78 7.55 12.05
N SER A 60 -13.94 7.88 11.07
CA SER A 60 -13.27 9.18 10.97
C SER A 60 -13.47 9.89 9.63
N LEU A 61 -14.55 9.57 8.92
CA LEU A 61 -14.87 10.20 7.65
C LEU A 61 -15.17 11.69 7.84
N GLN A 62 -14.43 12.53 7.13
CA GLN A 62 -14.67 13.96 7.06
C GLN A 62 -14.31 14.43 5.66
N ILE A 63 -15.12 15.34 5.11
CA ILE A 63 -14.90 15.84 3.76
C ILE A 63 -14.15 17.17 3.86
N ASP A 64 -12.93 17.20 3.34
CA ASP A 64 -12.14 18.41 3.18
C ASP A 64 -11.62 18.47 1.74
N PHE A 65 -11.96 19.53 1.02
CA PHE A 65 -11.53 19.74 -0.37
C PHE A 65 -10.22 20.53 -0.48
N ALA A 66 -9.31 20.36 0.48
CA ALA A 66 -7.97 20.91 0.36
C ALA A 66 -7.17 20.13 -0.69
N VAL A 67 -6.99 20.71 -1.88
CA VAL A 67 -6.30 20.06 -3.01
C VAL A 67 -5.21 20.98 -3.56
N ASN A 68 -3.99 20.49 -3.63
CA ASN A 68 -2.88 21.14 -4.33
C ASN A 68 -2.69 20.47 -5.70
N VAL A 69 -2.99 21.22 -6.77
CA VAL A 69 -2.89 20.73 -8.15
C VAL A 69 -1.70 21.31 -8.91
N ILE A 70 -0.87 22.15 -8.26
CA ILE A 70 0.27 22.78 -8.94
C ILE A 70 1.49 21.88 -8.77
N PRO A 71 1.97 21.24 -9.88
CA PRO A 71 3.14 20.37 -9.81
C PRO A 71 4.39 21.16 -9.39
N PHE A 72 5.25 20.52 -8.59
CA PHE A 72 6.52 21.05 -8.11
C PHE A 72 6.43 22.29 -7.19
N LEU A 73 5.22 22.79 -6.91
CA LEU A 73 5.02 23.82 -5.91
C LEU A 73 5.40 23.21 -4.54
N ASP A 74 6.18 23.96 -3.78
CA ASP A 74 6.67 23.57 -2.44
C ASP A 74 7.51 22.27 -2.36
N MET A 75 7.79 21.60 -3.47
CA MET A 75 8.55 20.35 -3.49
C MET A 75 9.99 20.54 -2.96
N VAL A 76 10.57 21.72 -3.12
CA VAL A 76 11.90 22.05 -2.59
C VAL A 76 11.85 22.34 -1.10
N SER A 77 10.81 23.06 -0.64
CA SER A 77 10.59 23.37 0.78
C SER A 77 10.19 22.13 1.58
N ASP A 78 9.49 21.19 0.97
CA ASP A 78 9.06 19.92 1.56
C ASP A 78 9.80 18.69 1.01
N PHE A 79 11.08 18.88 0.69
CA PHE A 79 11.94 17.85 0.10
C PHE A 79 12.01 16.54 0.91
N VAL A 80 11.94 16.63 2.23
CA VAL A 80 11.95 15.45 3.10
C VAL A 80 10.73 14.58 2.87
N ASN A 81 9.52 15.17 2.80
CA ASN A 81 8.30 14.42 2.52
C ASN A 81 8.32 13.82 1.11
N ALA A 82 8.82 14.55 0.11
CA ALA A 82 9.01 14.01 -1.24
C ALA A 82 9.91 12.76 -1.24
N CYS A 83 11.03 12.81 -0.53
CA CYS A 83 11.92 11.66 -0.37
C CYS A 83 11.26 10.49 0.37
N LEU A 84 10.48 10.77 1.42
CA LEU A 84 9.76 9.74 2.17
C LEU A 84 8.68 9.07 1.33
N ASN A 85 7.96 9.81 0.49
CA ASN A 85 6.98 9.28 -0.43
C ASN A 85 7.63 8.36 -1.49
N ILE A 86 8.74 8.79 -2.08
CA ILE A 86 9.53 7.94 -2.97
C ILE A 86 9.92 6.64 -2.25
N LEU A 87 10.51 6.75 -1.05
CA LEU A 87 10.99 5.59 -0.29
C LEU A 87 9.84 4.65 0.09
N LEU A 88 8.67 5.19 0.43
CA LEU A 88 7.48 4.43 0.79
C LEU A 88 6.99 3.56 -0.39
N PHE A 89 7.12 4.04 -1.63
CA PHE A 89 6.63 3.33 -2.81
C PHE A 89 7.71 2.49 -3.55
N VAL A 90 8.98 2.59 -3.17
CA VAL A 90 10.03 1.68 -3.70
C VAL A 90 9.68 0.21 -3.46
N PRO A 91 9.26 -0.24 -2.25
CA PRO A 91 8.87 -1.63 -2.06
C PRO A 91 7.64 -2.04 -2.89
N PHE A 92 6.70 -1.12 -3.19
CA PHE A 92 5.58 -1.41 -4.08
C PHE A 92 6.06 -1.81 -5.47
N GLY A 93 6.94 -0.98 -6.05
CA GLY A 93 7.57 -1.28 -7.34
C GLY A 93 8.49 -2.50 -7.33
N PHE A 94 9.01 -2.88 -6.16
CA PHE A 94 9.81 -4.08 -5.96
C PHE A 94 8.95 -5.35 -5.92
N PHE A 95 7.86 -5.37 -5.13
CA PHE A 95 7.02 -6.55 -4.95
C PHE A 95 6.23 -6.91 -6.21
N LEU A 96 5.68 -5.93 -6.93
CA LEU A 96 4.77 -6.20 -8.04
C LEU A 96 5.37 -7.08 -9.14
N PRO A 97 6.56 -6.80 -9.73
CA PRO A 97 7.13 -7.62 -10.78
C PRO A 97 7.66 -8.98 -10.29
N ILE A 98 7.94 -9.09 -8.98
CA ILE A 98 8.30 -10.36 -8.35
C ILE A 98 7.09 -11.28 -8.26
N LEU A 99 5.94 -10.73 -7.85
CA LEU A 99 4.75 -11.50 -7.52
C LEU A 99 3.87 -11.77 -8.76
N TRP A 100 3.81 -10.85 -9.72
CA TRP A 100 2.92 -10.95 -10.89
C TRP A 100 3.61 -10.59 -12.19
N ASP A 101 3.63 -11.52 -13.14
CA ASP A 101 4.30 -11.36 -14.45
C ASP A 101 3.81 -10.15 -15.25
N LYS A 102 2.54 -9.76 -15.09
CA LYS A 102 1.97 -8.58 -15.75
C LYS A 102 2.74 -7.30 -15.46
N PHE A 103 3.35 -7.20 -14.28
CA PHE A 103 4.10 -6.02 -13.84
C PHE A 103 5.60 -6.08 -14.17
N ARG A 104 6.05 -7.04 -14.96
CA ARG A 104 7.43 -7.06 -15.50
C ARG A 104 7.65 -6.08 -16.65
N ASN A 105 6.64 -5.35 -17.06
CA ASN A 105 6.72 -4.29 -18.05
C ASN A 105 6.65 -2.93 -17.35
N ILE A 106 7.60 -2.04 -17.67
CA ILE A 106 7.71 -0.71 -17.07
C ILE A 106 6.43 0.13 -17.24
N LYS A 107 5.74 0.00 -18.37
CA LYS A 107 4.48 0.73 -18.60
C LYS A 107 3.39 0.29 -17.64
N ASN A 108 3.28 -1.02 -17.40
CA ASN A 108 2.27 -1.58 -16.52
C ASN A 108 2.55 -1.22 -15.05
N ILE A 109 3.83 -1.21 -14.63
CA ILE A 109 4.19 -0.87 -13.26
C ILE A 109 4.02 0.62 -12.98
N ALA A 110 4.46 1.48 -13.91
CA ALA A 110 4.26 2.92 -13.78
C ALA A 110 2.79 3.28 -13.75
N LEU A 111 1.97 2.67 -14.64
CA LEU A 111 0.52 2.86 -14.65
C LEU A 111 -0.12 2.39 -13.34
N MET A 112 0.31 1.24 -12.79
CA MET A 112 -0.24 0.75 -11.52
C MET A 112 0.16 1.66 -10.35
N GLY A 113 1.41 2.11 -10.30
CA GLY A 113 1.86 3.11 -9.31
C GLY A 113 1.02 4.38 -9.38
N PHE A 114 0.85 4.92 -10.59
CA PHE A 114 0.00 6.10 -10.82
C PHE A 114 -1.46 5.89 -10.37
N ILE A 115 -2.06 4.74 -10.72
CA ILE A 115 -3.46 4.44 -10.33
C ILE A 115 -3.57 4.34 -8.81
N VAL A 116 -2.70 3.58 -8.14
CA VAL A 116 -2.79 3.36 -6.69
C VAL A 116 -2.58 4.67 -5.95
N THR A 117 -1.57 5.47 -6.31
CA THR A 117 -1.35 6.76 -5.65
C THR A 117 -2.48 7.74 -5.91
N SER A 118 -3.03 7.79 -7.13
CA SER A 118 -4.20 8.64 -7.42
C SER A 118 -5.43 8.25 -6.59
N LEU A 119 -5.66 6.95 -6.38
CA LEU A 119 -6.74 6.47 -5.50
C LEU A 119 -6.48 6.85 -4.04
N ILE A 120 -5.24 6.82 -3.58
CA ILE A 120 -4.86 7.29 -2.25
C ILE A 120 -5.16 8.78 -2.12
N GLU A 121 -4.70 9.62 -3.06
CA GLU A 121 -4.95 11.06 -3.04
C GLU A 121 -6.44 11.40 -3.08
N ILE A 122 -7.22 10.71 -3.93
CA ILE A 122 -8.68 10.86 -3.94
C ILE A 122 -9.28 10.46 -2.58
N SER A 123 -8.76 9.40 -1.95
CA SER A 123 -9.26 8.97 -0.64
C SER A 123 -8.97 9.99 0.47
N GLN A 124 -7.90 10.79 0.34
CA GLN A 124 -7.53 11.81 1.30
C GLN A 124 -8.51 13.00 1.34
N ILE A 125 -9.30 13.22 0.30
CA ILE A 125 -10.42 14.17 0.30
C ILE A 125 -11.43 13.85 1.42
N PHE A 126 -11.51 12.58 1.85
CA PHE A 126 -12.38 12.11 2.93
C PHE A 126 -11.68 12.08 4.30
N THR A 127 -10.55 12.79 4.42
CA THR A 127 -9.78 12.96 5.67
C THR A 127 -9.38 14.43 5.83
N PHE A 128 -8.76 14.81 6.96
CA PHE A 128 -8.19 16.16 7.13
C PHE A 128 -6.84 16.36 6.43
N ARG A 129 -6.56 15.63 5.36
CA ARG A 129 -5.30 15.74 4.63
C ARG A 129 -5.50 16.46 3.32
N THR A 130 -4.53 17.28 2.97
CA THR A 130 -4.46 17.90 1.65
C THR A 130 -4.05 16.85 0.62
N SER A 131 -4.87 16.68 -0.43
CA SER A 131 -4.50 15.88 -1.60
C SER A 131 -3.48 16.66 -2.44
N ASP A 132 -2.33 16.05 -2.76
CA ASP A 132 -1.23 16.73 -3.44
C ASP A 132 -0.76 15.97 -4.71
N ILE A 133 -0.73 16.68 -5.83
CA ILE A 133 -0.21 16.13 -7.09
C ILE A 133 1.27 15.74 -6.99
N ASN A 134 2.04 16.40 -6.11
CA ASN A 134 3.45 16.06 -5.89
C ASN A 134 3.59 14.65 -5.28
N ASP A 135 2.64 14.23 -4.44
CA ASP A 135 2.62 12.89 -3.86
C ASP A 135 2.34 11.83 -4.94
N ILE A 136 1.46 12.13 -5.91
CA ILE A 136 1.24 11.25 -7.06
C ILE A 136 2.54 11.07 -7.87
N ILE A 137 3.27 12.15 -8.10
CA ILE A 137 4.52 12.13 -8.87
C ILE A 137 5.59 11.34 -8.11
N THR A 138 5.85 11.67 -6.86
CA THR A 138 6.92 11.07 -6.05
C THR A 138 6.68 9.59 -5.77
N ASN A 139 5.45 9.20 -5.46
CA ASN A 139 5.05 7.81 -5.27
C ASN A 139 5.21 6.99 -6.56
N THR A 140 4.82 7.56 -7.72
CA THR A 140 5.01 6.91 -9.02
C THR A 140 6.50 6.74 -9.33
N VAL A 141 7.33 7.75 -9.06
CA VAL A 141 8.78 7.68 -9.21
C VAL A 141 9.36 6.59 -8.31
N GLY A 142 8.94 6.53 -7.03
CA GLY A 142 9.33 5.46 -6.11
C GLY A 142 9.00 4.06 -6.65
N THR A 143 7.80 3.90 -7.21
CA THR A 143 7.37 2.64 -7.85
C THR A 143 8.28 2.25 -9.02
N ILE A 144 8.66 3.22 -9.88
CA ILE A 144 9.57 2.99 -11.01
C ILE A 144 10.98 2.63 -10.52
N ILE A 145 11.49 3.30 -9.48
CA ILE A 145 12.79 2.98 -8.88
C ILE A 145 12.77 1.53 -8.35
N GLY A 146 11.73 1.14 -7.63
CA GLY A 146 11.56 -0.22 -7.13
C GLY A 146 11.60 -1.27 -8.24
N TYR A 147 10.94 -1.00 -9.36
CA TYR A 147 11.00 -1.84 -10.56
C TYR A 147 12.44 -2.01 -11.08
N PHE A 148 13.20 -0.91 -11.23
CA PHE A 148 14.57 -1.01 -11.73
C PHE A 148 15.51 -1.77 -10.78
N ILE A 149 15.29 -1.67 -9.46
CA ILE A 149 16.03 -2.47 -8.48
C ILE A 149 15.82 -3.96 -8.75
N VAL A 150 14.58 -4.38 -8.92
CA VAL A 150 14.26 -5.80 -9.22
C VAL A 150 14.81 -6.22 -10.57
N TYR A 151 14.65 -5.40 -11.60
CA TYR A 151 15.10 -5.71 -12.95
C TYR A 151 16.60 -6.03 -13.01
N ARG A 152 17.41 -5.35 -12.15
CA ARG A 152 18.86 -5.60 -12.04
C ARG A 152 19.21 -6.90 -11.29
N ILE A 153 18.33 -7.36 -10.38
CA ILE A 153 18.64 -8.44 -9.44
C ILE A 153 18.07 -9.79 -9.92
N THR A 154 17.05 -9.82 -10.79
CA THR A 154 16.11 -10.95 -10.80
C THR A 154 15.94 -11.72 -12.10
N ASP A 155 16.85 -11.69 -13.06
CA ASP A 155 16.62 -12.34 -14.37
C ASP A 155 16.30 -13.85 -14.34
N ASN A 156 16.67 -14.60 -13.30
CA ASN A 156 16.46 -16.06 -13.23
C ASN A 156 15.77 -16.59 -11.97
N PHE A 157 15.77 -15.85 -10.86
CA PHE A 157 15.34 -16.38 -9.56
C PHE A 157 13.80 -16.35 -9.38
N THR A 158 13.15 -15.31 -9.87
CA THR A 158 11.71 -15.09 -9.67
C THR A 158 10.83 -15.90 -10.61
N LYS A 159 11.32 -16.21 -11.81
CA LYS A 159 10.56 -17.03 -12.78
C LYS A 159 10.16 -18.41 -12.22
N ARG A 160 10.96 -19.00 -11.33
CA ARG A 160 10.70 -20.32 -10.74
C ARG A 160 9.72 -20.32 -9.56
N ILE A 161 9.67 -19.25 -8.78
CA ILE A 161 8.91 -19.24 -7.51
C ILE A 161 7.45 -18.80 -7.73
N PHE A 162 7.18 -17.91 -8.70
CA PHE A 162 5.89 -17.23 -8.85
C PHE A 162 5.21 -17.44 -10.21
N SER A 163 5.63 -18.43 -11.00
CA SER A 163 5.08 -18.67 -12.35
C SER A 163 3.55 -18.89 -12.40
N ASN A 164 2.89 -19.08 -11.26
CA ASN A 164 1.46 -19.37 -11.15
C ASN A 164 0.65 -18.32 -10.38
N SER A 165 1.21 -17.14 -10.12
CA SER A 165 0.44 -16.07 -9.44
C SER A 165 -0.55 -15.44 -10.42
N LYS A 166 -1.83 -15.50 -10.07
CA LYS A 166 -2.92 -14.94 -10.90
C LYS A 166 -3.13 -13.47 -10.58
N MET A 167 -3.55 -12.68 -11.56
CA MET A 167 -3.94 -11.28 -11.32
C MET A 167 -5.16 -11.16 -10.39
N SER A 168 -6.02 -12.18 -10.34
CA SER A 168 -7.10 -12.25 -9.34
C SER A 168 -6.58 -12.19 -7.91
N ASP A 169 -5.43 -12.82 -7.62
CA ASP A 169 -4.84 -12.83 -6.29
C ASP A 169 -4.43 -11.41 -5.87
N PHE A 170 -3.86 -10.62 -6.80
CA PHE A 170 -3.53 -9.22 -6.58
C PHE A 170 -4.76 -8.40 -6.16
N TYR A 171 -5.85 -8.51 -6.93
CA TYR A 171 -7.08 -7.77 -6.62
C TYR A 171 -7.70 -8.21 -5.31
N ILE A 172 -7.73 -9.53 -5.02
CA ILE A 172 -8.23 -10.07 -3.75
C ILE A 172 -7.44 -9.46 -2.57
N ILE A 173 -6.11 -9.43 -2.66
CA ILE A 173 -5.26 -8.86 -1.61
C ILE A 173 -5.53 -7.37 -1.42
N CYS A 174 -5.43 -6.58 -2.49
CA CYS A 174 -5.61 -5.12 -2.40
C CYS A 174 -7.00 -4.73 -1.91
N VAL A 175 -8.05 -5.35 -2.47
CA VAL A 175 -9.43 -5.06 -2.05
C VAL A 175 -9.67 -5.48 -0.61
N SER A 176 -9.16 -6.65 -0.19
CA SER A 176 -9.30 -7.10 1.20
C SER A 176 -8.62 -6.15 2.18
N VAL A 177 -7.39 -5.69 1.88
CA VAL A 177 -6.69 -4.73 2.74
C VAL A 177 -7.48 -3.43 2.84
N VAL A 178 -7.95 -2.88 1.71
CA VAL A 178 -8.77 -1.65 1.69
C VAL A 178 -10.04 -1.81 2.52
N LEU A 179 -10.77 -2.92 2.36
CA LEU A 179 -12.00 -3.18 3.12
C LEU A 179 -11.71 -3.37 4.62
N ILE A 180 -10.63 -4.06 4.97
CA ILE A 180 -10.22 -4.22 6.37
C ILE A 180 -9.87 -2.87 6.97
N MET A 181 -9.05 -2.05 6.31
CA MET A 181 -8.65 -0.73 6.80
C MET A 181 -9.84 0.21 6.93
N PHE A 182 -10.79 0.15 6.00
CA PHE A 182 -11.94 1.05 6.02
C PHE A 182 -12.99 0.63 7.07
N PHE A 183 -13.37 -0.65 7.12
CA PHE A 183 -14.52 -1.10 7.92
C PHE A 183 -14.15 -1.76 9.24
N LEU A 184 -13.08 -2.55 9.31
CA LEU A 184 -12.82 -3.45 10.43
C LEU A 184 -11.75 -2.92 11.38
N GLN A 185 -10.68 -2.37 10.83
CA GLN A 185 -9.52 -1.87 11.59
C GLN A 185 -9.92 -0.82 12.64
N PRO A 186 -10.84 0.15 12.40
CA PRO A 186 -11.16 1.19 13.37
C PRO A 186 -11.70 0.67 14.71
N PHE A 187 -12.46 -0.42 14.67
CA PHE A 187 -13.02 -1.03 15.89
C PHE A 187 -11.94 -1.61 16.81
N ILE A 188 -10.92 -2.24 16.24
CA ILE A 188 -9.82 -2.79 17.03
C ILE A 188 -8.84 -1.69 17.44
N SER A 189 -8.57 -0.73 16.56
CA SER A 189 -7.65 0.37 16.90
C SER A 189 -8.19 1.24 18.04
N SER A 190 -9.50 1.49 18.12
CA SER A 190 -10.09 2.21 19.23
C SER A 190 -9.87 1.50 20.56
N LEU A 191 -10.08 0.18 20.60
CA LEU A 191 -9.80 -0.64 21.78
C LEU A 191 -8.31 -0.64 22.17
N LEU A 192 -7.42 -0.69 21.18
CA LEU A 192 -5.97 -0.64 21.45
C LEU A 192 -5.54 0.72 22.00
N TRP A 193 -6.14 1.80 21.52
CA TRP A 193 -5.87 3.15 22.06
C TRP A 193 -6.31 3.28 23.52
N GLU A 194 -7.44 2.70 23.93
CA GLU A 194 -7.89 2.69 25.33
C GLU A 194 -6.93 1.90 26.27
N ILE A 195 -6.17 0.95 25.74
CA ILE A 195 -5.20 0.18 26.51
C ILE A 195 -3.86 0.91 26.63
N VAL A 196 -3.50 1.73 25.63
CA VAL A 196 -2.18 2.41 25.57
C VAL A 196 -2.20 3.77 26.26
N LEU A 197 -3.35 4.41 26.40
CA LEU A 197 -3.57 5.69 27.10
C LEU A 197 -3.95 5.46 28.55
#